data_0a451c10bb1bf2d84be107a922c232f4
#
_entry.id   0a451c10bb1bf2d84be107a922c232f4
#
_cell.length_a   1.000
_cell.length_b   1.000
_cell.length_c   1.000
_cell.angle_alpha   90.00
_cell.angle_beta   90.00
_cell.angle_gamma   90.00
#
_symmetry.space_group_name_H-M   'P 1'
#
loop_
_entity.id
_entity.type
_entity.pdbx_description
1 polymer ?
#
loop_
_entity_poly.entity_id
_entity_poly.type
_entity_poly.pdbx_seq_one_letter_code
_entity_poly.pdbx_strand_id
1 'polypeptide(L)'
;MSDSRPIGVFDSGIGGLTVVKALRDLLPNEKIFYLGDTARVPYGGKSASTVERYSIEMTDMLVDEGVKTIVIACNSASSVALPKLEKTLSVPVVGVIKPGAQAAVAATRNRHIGIIGTHATIKSGAYEKALHELDPKIDISARACPLLVPFIEEGWLEDGLTDQIIARYLEPFVREGVDTLVLGCTHYPLLINALSRALGDKVKLVDSARNCATAVQELLDRQQLRTPSGTSGGLEVALTDLPDSFLHVARDALQLDIGEVHLRDVLHPAPH
;
A
#
# COMPACT_ATOMS: atom_id res chain seq x y z
N MET A 1 28.37 0.97 2.38
CA MET A 1 28.52 2.10 1.44
C MET A 1 27.18 2.81 1.39
N SER A 2 27.15 4.13 1.27
CA SER A 2 25.88 4.87 1.11
C SER A 2 25.43 4.84 -0.34
N ASP A 3 24.10 4.86 -0.58
CA ASP A 3 23.52 4.76 -1.91
C ASP A 3 22.47 5.88 -2.11
N SER A 4 22.73 6.83 -2.99
CA SER A 4 21.87 7.99 -3.25
C SER A 4 20.81 7.75 -4.33
N ARG A 5 20.72 6.55 -4.88
CA ARG A 5 19.66 6.17 -5.82
C ARG A 5 18.29 6.24 -5.12
N PRO A 6 17.19 6.48 -5.85
CA PRO A 6 15.89 6.59 -5.24
C PRO A 6 15.34 5.24 -4.75
N ILE A 7 14.39 5.32 -3.81
CA ILE A 7 13.46 4.23 -3.50
C ILE A 7 12.36 4.29 -4.56
N GLY A 8 12.18 3.22 -5.33
CA GLY A 8 11.05 3.09 -6.26
C GLY A 8 9.80 2.64 -5.52
N VAL A 9 8.69 3.35 -5.69
CA VAL A 9 7.40 2.98 -5.10
C VAL A 9 6.38 2.76 -6.20
N PHE A 10 5.82 1.57 -6.28
CA PHE A 10 4.79 1.20 -7.24
C PHE A 10 3.42 1.04 -6.58
N ASP A 11 2.40 1.62 -7.18
CA ASP A 11 0.99 1.39 -6.84
C ASP A 11 0.11 1.30 -8.09
N SER A 12 -1.06 0.71 -7.96
CA SER A 12 -2.05 0.65 -9.04
C SER A 12 -2.69 1.99 -9.39
N GLY A 13 -2.54 3.02 -8.55
CA GLY A 13 -3.20 4.30 -8.78
C GLY A 13 -2.78 5.37 -7.79
N ILE A 14 -3.74 5.83 -6.97
CA ILE A 14 -3.58 7.00 -6.10
C ILE A 14 -3.19 6.59 -4.67
N GLY A 15 -3.72 5.46 -4.20
CA GLY A 15 -3.65 5.06 -2.80
C GLY A 15 -2.23 4.88 -2.28
N GLY A 16 -1.28 4.51 -3.15
CA GLY A 16 0.13 4.34 -2.79
C GLY A 16 0.81 5.60 -2.26
N LEU A 17 0.24 6.78 -2.49
CA LEU A 17 0.71 8.03 -1.88
C LEU A 17 0.67 8.00 -0.34
N THR A 18 -0.19 7.17 0.28
CA THR A 18 -0.16 6.93 1.72
C THR A 18 1.15 6.31 2.17
N VAL A 19 1.68 5.36 1.38
CA VAL A 19 2.99 4.73 1.62
C VAL A 19 4.12 5.73 1.36
N VAL A 20 4.04 6.54 0.28
CA VAL A 20 4.99 7.62 -0.01
C VAL A 20 5.07 8.59 1.16
N LYS A 21 3.91 9.02 1.70
CA LYS A 21 3.88 9.91 2.86
C LYS A 21 4.58 9.28 4.07
N ALA A 22 4.27 8.03 4.39
CA ALA A 22 4.90 7.33 5.50
C ALA A 22 6.42 7.18 5.32
N LEU A 23 6.88 6.91 4.09
CA LEU A 23 8.31 6.87 3.76
C LEU A 23 8.99 8.23 3.94
N ARG A 24 8.38 9.31 3.44
CA ARG A 24 8.94 10.68 3.59
C ARG A 24 9.02 11.11 5.04
N ASP A 25 8.00 10.79 5.84
CA ASP A 25 7.97 11.13 7.27
C ASP A 25 9.07 10.37 8.04
N LEU A 26 9.34 9.10 7.70
CA LEU A 26 10.31 8.25 8.39
C LEU A 26 11.74 8.38 7.82
N LEU A 27 11.87 8.64 6.54
CA LEU A 27 13.11 8.61 5.75
C LEU A 27 13.32 9.93 4.98
N PRO A 28 13.36 11.08 5.63
CA PRO A 28 13.31 12.39 4.98
C PRO A 28 14.50 12.69 4.05
N ASN A 29 15.60 11.97 4.20
CA ASN A 29 16.79 12.12 3.37
C ASN A 29 16.76 11.26 2.09
N GLU A 30 15.83 10.30 2.00
CA GLU A 30 15.74 9.42 0.86
C GLU A 30 15.01 10.08 -0.31
N LYS A 31 15.52 9.88 -1.53
CA LYS A 31 14.78 10.20 -2.74
C LYS A 31 13.76 9.11 -3.00
N ILE A 32 12.56 9.50 -3.41
CA ILE A 32 11.48 8.57 -3.77
C ILE A 32 11.08 8.83 -5.21
N PHE A 33 11.03 7.77 -6.00
CA PHE A 33 10.41 7.75 -7.31
C PHE A 33 9.11 6.96 -7.23
N TYR A 34 7.98 7.67 -7.34
CA TYR A 34 6.65 7.06 -7.32
C TYR A 34 6.16 6.79 -8.73
N LEU A 35 5.69 5.57 -8.98
CA LEU A 35 5.09 5.16 -10.24
C LEU A 35 3.69 4.60 -10.01
N GLY A 36 2.66 5.33 -10.48
CA GLY A 36 1.26 4.94 -10.37
C GLY A 36 0.70 4.46 -11.70
N ASP A 37 0.10 3.27 -11.73
CA ASP A 37 -0.55 2.69 -12.92
C ASP A 37 -2.00 3.14 -13.07
N THR A 38 -2.19 4.43 -13.11
CA THR A 38 -3.50 5.11 -13.13
C THR A 38 -4.33 4.82 -14.38
N ALA A 39 -3.71 4.51 -15.51
CA ALA A 39 -4.41 4.14 -16.75
C ALA A 39 -5.11 2.77 -16.65
N ARG A 40 -4.65 1.87 -15.74
CA ARG A 40 -5.15 0.51 -15.63
C ARG A 40 -5.82 0.20 -14.29
N VAL A 41 -6.03 1.22 -13.44
CA VAL A 41 -6.77 1.12 -12.17
C VAL A 41 -8.24 0.70 -12.42
N PRO A 42 -8.92 0.06 -11.46
CA PRO A 42 -8.40 -0.53 -10.23
C PRO A 42 -7.87 -1.95 -10.41
N TYR A 43 -6.81 -2.32 -9.68
CA TYR A 43 -6.30 -3.71 -9.67
C TYR A 43 -7.15 -4.66 -8.83
N GLY A 44 -7.87 -4.13 -7.86
CA GLY A 44 -8.63 -4.89 -6.88
C GLY A 44 -9.75 -5.78 -7.45
N GLY A 45 -10.23 -5.49 -8.66
CA GLY A 45 -11.23 -6.29 -9.38
C GLY A 45 -10.68 -7.19 -10.48
N LYS A 46 -9.35 -7.15 -10.74
CA LYS A 46 -8.73 -7.91 -11.85
C LYS A 46 -8.34 -9.32 -11.43
N SER A 47 -8.12 -10.20 -12.42
CA SER A 47 -7.59 -11.54 -12.19
C SER A 47 -6.15 -11.50 -11.67
N ALA A 48 -5.73 -12.53 -10.92
CA ALA A 48 -4.37 -12.64 -10.41
C ALA A 48 -3.31 -12.57 -11.52
N SER A 49 -3.55 -13.25 -12.66
CA SER A 49 -2.65 -13.22 -13.81
C SER A 49 -2.50 -11.82 -14.43
N THR A 50 -3.58 -11.04 -14.47
CA THR A 50 -3.54 -9.66 -14.96
C THR A 50 -2.78 -8.76 -14.00
N VAL A 51 -3.04 -8.89 -12.69
CA VAL A 51 -2.33 -8.12 -11.66
C VAL A 51 -0.84 -8.45 -11.67
N GLU A 52 -0.49 -9.73 -11.78
CA GLU A 52 0.92 -10.15 -11.85
C GLU A 52 1.62 -9.54 -13.06
N ARG A 53 1.02 -9.64 -14.25
CA ARG A 53 1.59 -9.07 -15.47
C ARG A 53 1.82 -7.57 -15.35
N TYR A 54 0.81 -6.82 -14.91
CA TYR A 54 0.94 -5.36 -14.73
C TYR A 54 2.01 -5.00 -13.69
N SER A 55 2.09 -5.78 -12.60
CA SER A 55 3.12 -5.54 -11.58
C SER A 55 4.54 -5.76 -12.11
N ILE A 56 4.74 -6.74 -12.99
CA ILE A 56 6.03 -6.98 -13.63
C ILE A 56 6.39 -5.77 -14.53
N GLU A 57 5.48 -5.37 -15.42
CA GLU A 57 5.70 -4.23 -16.32
C GLU A 57 6.07 -2.95 -15.54
N MET A 58 5.35 -2.66 -14.45
CA MET A 58 5.61 -1.47 -13.62
C MET A 58 6.93 -1.58 -12.85
N THR A 59 7.28 -2.77 -12.36
CA THR A 59 8.57 -2.94 -11.66
C THR A 59 9.76 -2.93 -12.60
N ASP A 60 9.62 -3.39 -13.83
CA ASP A 60 10.65 -3.27 -14.85
C ASP A 60 10.94 -1.78 -15.16
N MET A 61 9.90 -0.94 -15.31
CA MET A 61 10.08 0.50 -15.45
C MET A 61 10.83 1.13 -14.27
N LEU A 62 10.57 0.70 -13.04
CA LEU A 62 11.32 1.18 -11.86
C LEU A 62 12.78 0.73 -11.86
N VAL A 63 13.07 -0.47 -12.36
CA VAL A 63 14.46 -0.95 -12.54
C VAL A 63 15.19 -0.09 -13.56
N ASP A 64 14.54 0.27 -14.66
CA ASP A 64 15.11 1.14 -15.71
C ASP A 64 15.40 2.56 -15.18
N GLU A 65 14.60 3.06 -14.22
CA GLU A 65 14.88 4.33 -13.51
C GLU A 65 16.05 4.21 -12.51
N GLY A 66 16.65 3.05 -12.38
CA GLY A 66 17.85 2.83 -11.57
C GLY A 66 17.61 2.92 -10.06
N VAL A 67 16.43 2.50 -9.58
CA VAL A 67 16.13 2.52 -8.13
C VAL A 67 16.97 1.53 -7.34
N LYS A 68 17.25 1.83 -6.07
CA LYS A 68 18.03 0.95 -5.18
C LYS A 68 17.20 -0.14 -4.49
N THR A 69 15.90 0.05 -4.38
CA THR A 69 14.92 -0.89 -3.82
C THR A 69 13.54 -0.57 -4.38
N ILE A 70 12.67 -1.56 -4.45
CA ILE A 70 11.28 -1.38 -4.90
C ILE A 70 10.33 -1.64 -3.75
N VAL A 71 9.35 -0.76 -3.56
CA VAL A 71 8.24 -0.88 -2.63
C VAL A 71 6.97 -1.11 -3.42
N ILE A 72 6.33 -2.27 -3.25
CA ILE A 72 5.02 -2.55 -3.82
C ILE A 72 3.98 -2.08 -2.82
N ALA A 73 3.54 -0.82 -2.99
CA ALA A 73 2.57 -0.19 -2.09
C ALA A 73 1.17 -0.79 -2.23
N CYS A 74 0.75 -1.13 -3.46
CA CYS A 74 -0.54 -1.73 -3.74
C CYS A 74 -0.71 -3.09 -3.05
N ASN A 75 -1.72 -3.22 -2.16
CA ASN A 75 -2.02 -4.50 -1.50
C ASN A 75 -2.41 -5.60 -2.50
N SER A 76 -3.18 -5.27 -3.53
CA SER A 76 -3.55 -6.25 -4.57
C SER A 76 -2.33 -6.74 -5.33
N ALA A 77 -1.40 -5.86 -5.70
CA ALA A 77 -0.15 -6.24 -6.36
C ALA A 77 0.78 -7.03 -5.42
N SER A 78 0.99 -6.55 -4.19
CA SER A 78 1.79 -7.24 -3.18
C SER A 78 1.28 -8.66 -2.90
N SER A 79 -0.05 -8.84 -2.82
CA SER A 79 -0.63 -10.13 -2.49
C SER A 79 -0.47 -11.18 -3.59
N VAL A 80 -0.30 -10.76 -4.84
CA VAL A 80 -0.25 -11.64 -6.01
C VAL A 80 1.16 -11.75 -6.59
N ALA A 81 1.83 -10.61 -6.81
CA ALA A 81 3.06 -10.57 -7.60
C ALA A 81 4.35 -10.64 -6.77
N LEU A 82 4.33 -10.25 -5.49
CA LEU A 82 5.54 -10.16 -4.66
C LEU A 82 6.40 -11.44 -4.68
N PRO A 83 5.84 -12.67 -4.51
CA PRO A 83 6.66 -13.88 -4.47
C PRO A 83 7.45 -14.16 -5.76
N LYS A 84 6.96 -13.68 -6.90
CA LYS A 84 7.65 -13.79 -8.18
C LYS A 84 8.69 -12.69 -8.33
N LEU A 85 8.33 -11.45 -7.99
CA LEU A 85 9.21 -10.29 -8.11
C LEU A 85 10.44 -10.40 -7.20
N GLU A 86 10.29 -10.92 -5.97
CA GLU A 86 11.41 -11.21 -5.07
C GLU A 86 12.46 -12.19 -5.67
N LYS A 87 12.04 -13.04 -6.64
CA LYS A 87 12.92 -14.02 -7.28
C LYS A 87 13.54 -13.53 -8.58
N THR A 88 12.90 -12.58 -9.24
CA THR A 88 13.29 -12.15 -10.60
C THR A 88 14.00 -10.82 -10.63
N LEU A 89 13.74 -9.93 -9.68
CA LEU A 89 14.35 -8.61 -9.64
C LEU A 89 15.75 -8.64 -9.03
N SER A 90 16.65 -7.84 -9.58
CA SER A 90 18.03 -7.68 -9.09
C SER A 90 18.17 -6.76 -7.88
N VAL A 91 17.12 -5.98 -7.59
CA VAL A 91 17.06 -5.08 -6.44
C VAL A 91 16.14 -5.63 -5.36
N PRO A 92 16.38 -5.32 -4.08
CA PRO A 92 15.49 -5.75 -3.00
C PRO A 92 14.07 -5.23 -3.20
N VAL A 93 13.08 -6.07 -2.86
CA VAL A 93 11.65 -5.72 -2.96
C VAL A 93 10.99 -5.82 -1.61
N VAL A 94 10.16 -4.84 -1.27
CA VAL A 94 9.33 -4.83 -0.06
C VAL A 94 7.87 -4.70 -0.46
N GLY A 95 7.03 -5.61 0.03
CA GLY A 95 5.57 -5.50 -0.09
C GLY A 95 4.93 -5.13 1.24
N VAL A 96 3.66 -4.73 1.20
CA VAL A 96 2.91 -4.26 2.38
C VAL A 96 2.32 -5.37 3.23
N ILE A 97 2.22 -6.61 2.72
CA ILE A 97 1.51 -7.72 3.38
C ILE A 97 2.22 -8.18 4.66
N LYS A 98 3.50 -8.58 4.56
CA LYS A 98 4.26 -9.08 5.71
C LYS A 98 4.38 -8.06 6.85
N PRO A 99 4.76 -6.78 6.57
CA PRO A 99 4.80 -5.76 7.63
C PRO A 99 3.44 -5.53 8.29
N GLY A 100 2.36 -5.53 7.51
CA GLY A 100 1.00 -5.41 8.03
C GLY A 100 0.60 -6.59 8.92
N ALA A 101 0.93 -7.83 8.51
CA ALA A 101 0.66 -9.03 9.31
C ALA A 101 1.47 -9.03 10.63
N GLN A 102 2.75 -8.67 10.60
CA GLN A 102 3.58 -8.55 11.80
C GLN A 102 3.01 -7.54 12.79
N ALA A 103 2.60 -6.38 12.31
CA ALA A 103 1.99 -5.35 13.16
C ALA A 103 0.63 -5.81 13.73
N ALA A 104 -0.16 -6.56 12.98
CA ALA A 104 -1.44 -7.08 13.45
C ALA A 104 -1.26 -8.13 14.57
N VAL A 105 -0.30 -9.05 14.40
CA VAL A 105 0.04 -10.03 15.45
C VAL A 105 0.55 -9.35 16.72
N ALA A 106 1.35 -8.31 16.58
CA ALA A 106 1.85 -7.53 17.71
C ALA A 106 0.75 -6.72 18.43
N ALA A 107 -0.32 -6.35 17.71
CA ALA A 107 -1.40 -5.51 18.24
C ALA A 107 -2.54 -6.29 18.89
N THR A 108 -2.83 -7.49 18.41
CA THR A 108 -3.97 -8.30 18.91
C THR A 108 -3.74 -8.79 20.34
N ARG A 109 -4.82 -8.87 21.11
CA ARG A 109 -4.82 -9.37 22.49
C ARG A 109 -5.59 -10.68 22.63
N ASN A 110 -6.61 -10.89 21.77
CA ASN A 110 -7.45 -12.08 21.80
C ASN A 110 -7.17 -13.05 20.65
N ARG A 111 -6.20 -12.74 19.78
CA ARG A 111 -5.86 -13.49 18.56
C ARG A 111 -6.98 -13.56 17.52
N HIS A 112 -7.90 -12.61 17.53
CA HIS A 112 -8.92 -12.52 16.50
C HIS A 112 -8.66 -11.27 15.64
N ILE A 113 -8.15 -11.46 14.43
CA ILE A 113 -7.75 -10.40 13.52
C ILE A 113 -8.72 -10.32 12.36
N GLY A 114 -9.25 -9.13 12.11
CA GLY A 114 -10.03 -8.79 10.93
C GLY A 114 -9.12 -8.29 9.81
N ILE A 115 -9.49 -8.56 8.57
CA ILE A 115 -8.84 -8.03 7.38
C ILE A 115 -9.90 -7.45 6.46
N ILE A 116 -9.78 -6.18 6.12
CA ILE A 116 -10.54 -5.58 5.02
C ILE A 116 -9.62 -5.28 3.85
N GLY A 117 -10.10 -5.49 2.62
CA GLY A 117 -9.28 -5.30 1.42
C GLY A 117 -10.13 -5.26 0.15
N THR A 118 -9.46 -5.22 -0.99
CA THR A 118 -10.11 -5.42 -2.30
C THR A 118 -10.44 -6.90 -2.52
N HIS A 119 -11.24 -7.19 -3.55
CA HIS A 119 -11.49 -8.60 -3.93
C HIS A 119 -10.21 -9.36 -4.24
N ALA A 120 -9.27 -8.77 -4.97
CA ALA A 120 -8.00 -9.42 -5.30
C ALA A 120 -7.17 -9.72 -4.04
N THR A 121 -7.04 -8.77 -3.12
CA THR A 121 -6.31 -8.93 -1.86
C THR A 121 -6.90 -10.04 -1.01
N ILE A 122 -8.22 -10.03 -0.79
CA ILE A 122 -8.88 -11.05 0.05
C ILE A 122 -8.83 -12.44 -0.62
N LYS A 123 -9.13 -12.52 -1.91
CA LYS A 123 -9.12 -13.80 -2.65
C LYS A 123 -7.73 -14.44 -2.69
N SER A 124 -6.67 -13.66 -2.60
CA SER A 124 -5.29 -14.19 -2.63
C SER A 124 -4.93 -15.03 -1.40
N GLY A 125 -5.57 -14.79 -0.24
CA GLY A 125 -5.22 -15.40 1.03
C GLY A 125 -3.85 -15.01 1.58
N ALA A 126 -3.22 -13.96 1.01
CA ALA A 126 -1.83 -13.61 1.34
C ALA A 126 -1.68 -13.10 2.78
N TYR A 127 -2.66 -12.34 3.29
CA TYR A 127 -2.66 -11.92 4.70
C TYR A 127 -2.89 -13.10 5.65
N GLU A 128 -3.85 -13.96 5.35
CA GLU A 128 -4.15 -15.16 6.15
C GLU A 128 -2.92 -16.06 6.25
N LYS A 129 -2.25 -16.28 5.12
CA LYS A 129 -1.00 -17.03 5.08
C LYS A 129 0.08 -16.38 5.94
N ALA A 130 0.32 -15.08 5.77
CA ALA A 130 1.34 -14.34 6.51
C ALA A 130 1.06 -14.31 8.02
N LEU A 131 -0.20 -14.19 8.44
CA LEU A 131 -0.61 -14.23 9.84
C LEU A 131 -0.39 -15.61 10.44
N HIS A 132 -0.80 -16.69 9.75
CA HIS A 132 -0.61 -18.07 10.23
C HIS A 132 0.86 -18.51 10.23
N GLU A 133 1.71 -17.97 9.37
CA GLU A 133 3.16 -18.18 9.45
C GLU A 133 3.78 -17.58 10.70
N LEU A 134 3.19 -16.49 11.23
CA LEU A 134 3.64 -15.83 12.47
C LEU A 134 3.05 -16.46 13.75
N ASP A 135 1.75 -16.74 13.75
CA ASP A 135 1.06 -17.45 14.82
C ASP A 135 -0.08 -18.31 14.23
N PRO A 136 0.08 -19.66 14.16
CA PRO A 136 -0.95 -20.54 13.61
C PRO A 136 -2.28 -20.58 14.40
N LYS A 137 -2.32 -19.96 15.59
CA LYS A 137 -3.51 -19.90 16.45
C LYS A 137 -4.34 -18.61 16.26
N ILE A 138 -3.94 -17.76 15.31
CA ILE A 138 -4.71 -16.57 14.97
C ILE A 138 -6.03 -17.01 14.31
N ASP A 139 -7.14 -16.51 14.86
CA ASP A 139 -8.45 -16.56 14.21
C ASP A 139 -8.59 -15.36 13.26
N ILE A 140 -9.06 -15.60 12.04
CA ILE A 140 -9.04 -14.59 10.97
C ILE A 140 -10.43 -14.44 10.36
N SER A 141 -10.93 -13.22 10.38
CA SER A 141 -12.11 -12.81 9.62
C SER A 141 -11.67 -11.88 8.47
N ALA A 142 -11.94 -12.26 7.22
CA ALA A 142 -11.54 -11.48 6.06
C ALA A 142 -12.74 -11.08 5.20
N ARG A 143 -12.76 -9.82 4.74
CA ARG A 143 -13.87 -9.28 3.94
C ARG A 143 -13.39 -8.32 2.86
N ALA A 144 -13.89 -8.52 1.64
CA ALA A 144 -13.72 -7.55 0.56
C ALA A 144 -14.66 -6.35 0.77
N CYS A 145 -14.09 -5.14 0.69
CA CYS A 145 -14.81 -3.87 0.86
C CYS A 145 -14.61 -2.96 -0.37
N PRO A 146 -14.97 -3.41 -1.61
CA PRO A 146 -14.60 -2.74 -2.85
C PRO A 146 -15.20 -1.34 -3.00
N LEU A 147 -16.33 -1.05 -2.35
CA LEU A 147 -16.99 0.25 -2.47
C LEU A 147 -16.23 1.37 -1.75
N LEU A 148 -15.33 1.06 -0.81
CA LEU A 148 -14.61 2.10 -0.08
C LEU A 148 -13.66 2.90 -0.97
N VAL A 149 -13.07 2.27 -2.00
CA VAL A 149 -12.12 2.95 -2.91
C VAL A 149 -12.81 4.06 -3.70
N PRO A 150 -13.94 3.85 -4.41
CA PRO A 150 -14.65 4.93 -5.10
C PRO A 150 -15.05 6.09 -4.19
N PHE A 151 -15.54 5.82 -2.99
CA PHE A 151 -15.92 6.89 -2.04
C PHE A 151 -14.72 7.75 -1.64
N ILE A 152 -13.55 7.12 -1.47
CA ILE A 152 -12.31 7.82 -1.15
C ILE A 152 -11.84 8.68 -2.33
N GLU A 153 -11.88 8.14 -3.54
CA GLU A 153 -11.47 8.85 -4.76
C GLU A 153 -12.37 10.04 -5.09
N GLU A 154 -13.68 9.95 -4.74
CA GLU A 154 -14.63 11.06 -4.81
C GLU A 154 -14.50 12.08 -3.65
N GLY A 155 -13.59 11.83 -2.70
CA GLY A 155 -13.36 12.72 -1.54
C GLY A 155 -14.41 12.61 -0.44
N TRP A 156 -15.29 11.60 -0.44
CA TRP A 156 -16.35 11.41 0.55
C TRP A 156 -15.83 10.77 1.83
N LEU A 157 -14.81 11.38 2.43
CA LEU A 157 -14.11 10.80 3.58
C LEU A 157 -14.91 10.90 4.89
N GLU A 158 -15.65 12.00 5.07
CA GLU A 158 -16.45 12.30 6.26
C GLU A 158 -17.95 12.46 5.86
N ASP A 159 -18.47 11.52 5.06
CA ASP A 159 -19.81 11.54 4.51
C ASP A 159 -20.70 10.47 5.16
N GLY A 160 -21.98 10.80 5.40
CA GLY A 160 -22.92 9.89 6.04
C GLY A 160 -23.20 8.60 5.27
N LEU A 161 -23.09 8.62 3.92
CA LEU A 161 -23.22 7.42 3.11
C LEU A 161 -21.98 6.52 3.26
N THR A 162 -20.79 7.13 3.34
CA THR A 162 -19.55 6.41 3.64
C THR A 162 -19.63 5.73 5.00
N ASP A 163 -20.12 6.41 6.03
CA ASP A 163 -20.35 5.83 7.38
C ASP A 163 -21.30 4.63 7.32
N GLN A 164 -22.40 4.69 6.56
CA GLN A 164 -23.35 3.59 6.39
C GLN A 164 -22.72 2.38 5.70
N ILE A 165 -21.92 2.59 4.64
CA ILE A 165 -21.21 1.51 3.95
C ILE A 165 -20.15 0.87 4.87
N ILE A 166 -19.40 1.69 5.59
CA ILE A 166 -18.43 1.22 6.60
C ILE A 166 -19.13 0.36 7.65
N ALA A 167 -20.21 0.85 8.25
CA ALA A 167 -20.98 0.11 9.25
C ALA A 167 -21.45 -1.25 8.73
N ARG A 168 -21.97 -1.30 7.50
CA ARG A 168 -22.41 -2.54 6.85
C ARG A 168 -21.27 -3.54 6.65
N TYR A 169 -20.07 -3.06 6.26
CA TYR A 169 -18.91 -3.92 6.09
C TYR A 169 -18.34 -4.41 7.41
N LEU A 170 -18.37 -3.57 8.46
CA LEU A 170 -17.70 -3.85 9.72
C LEU A 170 -18.58 -4.56 10.76
N GLU A 171 -19.93 -4.53 10.63
CA GLU A 171 -20.84 -5.21 11.56
C GLU A 171 -20.45 -6.64 11.90
N PRO A 172 -20.06 -7.52 10.93
CA PRO A 172 -19.64 -8.88 11.24
C PRO A 172 -18.41 -8.94 12.15
N PHE A 173 -17.40 -8.10 11.91
CA PHE A 173 -16.18 -8.08 12.74
C PHE A 173 -16.47 -7.70 14.19
N VAL A 174 -17.38 -6.72 14.40
CA VAL A 174 -17.81 -6.33 15.74
C VAL A 174 -18.53 -7.49 16.44
N ARG A 175 -19.44 -8.19 15.73
CA ARG A 175 -20.18 -9.33 16.26
C ARG A 175 -19.28 -10.52 16.58
N GLU A 176 -18.26 -10.75 15.77
CA GLU A 176 -17.29 -11.84 15.93
C GLU A 176 -16.23 -11.54 17.00
N GLY A 177 -16.16 -10.31 17.49
CA GLY A 177 -15.22 -9.93 18.56
C GLY A 177 -13.79 -9.71 18.08
N VAL A 178 -13.61 -9.27 16.83
CA VAL A 178 -12.31 -8.85 16.30
C VAL A 178 -11.76 -7.70 17.14
N ASP A 179 -10.51 -7.81 17.59
CA ASP A 179 -9.84 -6.76 18.35
C ASP A 179 -8.79 -5.97 17.56
N THR A 180 -8.44 -6.46 16.38
CA THR A 180 -7.45 -5.85 15.50
C THR A 180 -7.92 -5.94 14.06
N LEU A 181 -7.92 -4.82 13.33
CA LEU A 181 -8.35 -4.75 11.93
C LEU A 181 -7.22 -4.27 11.02
N VAL A 182 -6.83 -5.10 10.06
CA VAL A 182 -5.84 -4.76 9.03
C VAL A 182 -6.50 -4.02 7.87
N LEU A 183 -5.95 -2.87 7.53
CA LEU A 183 -6.36 -2.06 6.39
C LEU A 183 -5.60 -2.55 5.13
N GLY A 184 -6.13 -3.59 4.49
CA GLY A 184 -5.52 -4.28 3.34
C GLY A 184 -5.78 -3.59 1.99
N CYS A 185 -5.80 -2.27 1.98
CA CYS A 185 -5.84 -1.41 0.78
C CYS A 185 -5.17 -0.08 1.10
N THR A 186 -4.38 0.43 0.18
CA THR A 186 -3.65 1.70 0.30
C THR A 186 -4.55 2.93 0.47
N HIS A 187 -5.80 2.85 0.04
CA HIS A 187 -6.78 3.92 0.21
C HIS A 187 -7.37 3.98 1.64
N TYR A 188 -7.53 2.84 2.30
CA TYR A 188 -8.30 2.77 3.55
C TYR A 188 -7.76 3.58 4.72
N PRO A 189 -6.44 3.86 4.85
CA PRO A 189 -5.94 4.79 5.86
C PRO A 189 -6.57 6.18 5.80
N LEU A 190 -7.08 6.61 4.64
CA LEU A 190 -7.79 7.90 4.48
C LEU A 190 -9.16 7.91 5.19
N LEU A 191 -9.73 6.75 5.48
CA LEU A 191 -10.99 6.58 6.22
C LEU A 191 -10.75 6.27 7.71
N ILE A 192 -9.55 6.45 8.25
CA ILE A 192 -9.21 6.01 9.61
C ILE A 192 -10.16 6.58 10.68
N ASN A 193 -10.61 7.82 10.53
CA ASN A 193 -11.55 8.44 11.44
C ASN A 193 -12.94 7.77 11.38
N ALA A 194 -13.47 7.57 10.18
CA ALA A 194 -14.76 6.92 9.97
C ALA A 194 -14.74 5.44 10.43
N LEU A 195 -13.65 4.71 10.13
CA LEU A 195 -13.45 3.34 10.60
C LEU A 195 -13.35 3.28 12.13
N SER A 196 -12.63 4.22 12.76
CA SER A 196 -12.53 4.31 14.23
C SER A 196 -13.87 4.61 14.88
N ARG A 197 -14.67 5.51 14.31
CA ARG A 197 -16.04 5.77 14.80
C ARG A 197 -16.92 4.52 14.76
N ALA A 198 -16.84 3.74 13.68
CA ALA A 198 -17.66 2.54 13.49
C ALA A 198 -17.26 1.38 14.42
N LEU A 199 -15.97 1.24 14.73
CA LEU A 199 -15.43 0.13 15.53
C LEU A 199 -15.29 0.46 17.02
N GLY A 200 -15.20 1.75 17.35
CA GLY A 200 -14.89 2.23 18.71
C GLY A 200 -13.46 1.88 19.14
N ASP A 201 -13.14 2.22 20.39
CA ASP A 201 -11.78 2.13 20.95
C ASP A 201 -11.27 0.70 21.20
N LYS A 202 -12.16 -0.30 21.07
CA LYS A 202 -11.81 -1.70 21.35
C LYS A 202 -11.05 -2.39 20.22
N VAL A 203 -11.13 -1.87 19.01
CA VAL A 203 -10.50 -2.46 17.82
C VAL A 203 -9.31 -1.62 17.41
N LYS A 204 -8.14 -2.23 17.36
CA LYS A 204 -6.92 -1.57 16.88
C LYS A 204 -6.86 -1.61 15.35
N LEU A 205 -6.77 -0.46 14.72
CA LEU A 205 -6.53 -0.36 13.29
C LEU A 205 -5.03 -0.51 12.98
N VAL A 206 -4.71 -1.36 12.02
CA VAL A 206 -3.33 -1.60 11.53
C VAL A 206 -3.21 -1.03 10.13
N ASP A 207 -2.48 0.07 10.02
CA ASP A 207 -2.16 0.73 8.77
C ASP A 207 -0.93 0.06 8.13
N SER A 208 -1.12 -0.50 6.93
CA SER A 208 -0.05 -1.16 6.18
C SER A 208 1.05 -0.19 5.69
N ALA A 209 0.73 1.09 5.47
CA ALA A 209 1.68 2.08 4.95
C ALA A 209 2.81 2.38 5.94
N ARG A 210 2.47 2.67 7.21
CA ARG A 210 3.48 2.96 8.25
C ARG A 210 4.37 1.75 8.50
N ASN A 211 3.78 0.57 8.59
CA ASN A 211 4.54 -0.64 8.84
C ASN A 211 5.44 -1.01 7.64
N CYS A 212 5.00 -0.73 6.42
CA CYS A 212 5.82 -0.86 5.23
C CYS A 212 7.02 0.10 5.26
N ALA A 213 6.82 1.36 5.63
CA ALA A 213 7.93 2.32 5.75
C ALA A 213 8.97 1.88 6.77
N THR A 214 8.56 1.30 7.91
CA THR A 214 9.47 0.72 8.90
C THR A 214 10.26 -0.46 8.32
N ALA A 215 9.60 -1.36 7.59
CA ALA A 215 10.27 -2.49 6.95
C ALA A 215 11.29 -2.05 5.88
N VAL A 216 10.98 -0.99 5.13
CA VAL A 216 11.93 -0.36 4.19
C VAL A 216 13.13 0.23 4.93
N GLN A 217 12.90 0.94 6.03
CA GLN A 217 13.98 1.47 6.87
C GLN A 217 14.92 0.36 7.33
N GLU A 218 14.38 -0.71 7.89
CA GLU A 218 15.16 -1.86 8.35
C GLU A 218 15.95 -2.55 7.22
N LEU A 219 15.34 -2.64 6.02
CA LEU A 219 16.02 -3.17 4.83
C LEU A 219 17.22 -2.32 4.45
N LEU A 220 17.02 -1.00 4.34
CA LEU A 220 18.08 -0.06 3.97
C LEU A 220 19.23 -0.07 4.98
N ASP A 221 18.91 -0.14 6.27
CA ASP A 221 19.91 -0.22 7.34
C ASP A 221 20.70 -1.53 7.27
N ARG A 222 20.02 -2.66 7.16
CA ARG A 222 20.63 -3.99 7.09
C ARG A 222 21.54 -4.16 5.86
N GLN A 223 21.16 -3.59 4.74
CA GLN A 223 21.91 -3.70 3.49
C GLN A 223 22.88 -2.52 3.25
N GLN A 224 22.94 -1.57 4.19
CA GLN A 224 23.79 -0.37 4.08
C GLN A 224 23.47 0.49 2.84
N LEU A 225 22.18 0.57 2.47
CA LEU A 225 21.68 1.31 1.31
C LEU A 225 21.13 2.70 1.67
N ARG A 226 21.35 3.19 2.89
CA ARG A 226 20.90 4.54 3.30
C ARG A 226 21.58 5.61 2.49
N THR A 227 20.81 6.62 2.10
CA THR A 227 21.38 7.87 1.57
C THR A 227 22.25 8.54 2.64
N PRO A 228 23.38 9.15 2.27
CA PRO A 228 24.26 9.85 3.22
C PRO A 228 23.47 10.90 4.00
N SER A 229 23.82 11.06 5.29
CA SER A 229 23.26 12.12 6.12
C SER A 229 23.58 13.50 5.52
N GLY A 230 22.59 14.42 5.56
CA GLY A 230 22.73 15.76 4.97
C GLY A 230 22.37 15.86 3.50
N THR A 231 22.01 14.77 2.84
CA THR A 231 21.41 14.79 1.50
C THR A 231 19.95 15.24 1.62
N SER A 232 19.50 16.15 0.77
CA SER A 232 18.07 16.49 0.66
C SER A 232 17.35 15.35 -0.04
N GLY A 233 16.33 14.81 0.61
CA GLY A 233 15.39 13.89 -0.03
C GLY A 233 14.56 14.62 -1.10
N GLY A 234 13.79 13.85 -1.87
CA GLY A 234 12.91 14.38 -2.90
C GLY A 234 11.81 13.39 -3.25
N LEU A 235 10.79 13.90 -3.94
CA LEU A 235 9.73 13.07 -4.50
C LEU A 235 9.60 13.40 -5.99
N GLU A 236 9.74 12.41 -6.81
CA GLU A 236 9.42 12.44 -8.24
C GLU A 236 8.22 11.53 -8.48
N VAL A 237 7.25 12.02 -9.23
CA VAL A 237 5.97 11.33 -9.47
C VAL A 237 5.81 11.08 -10.96
N ALA A 238 5.64 9.82 -11.32
CA ALA A 238 5.29 9.39 -12.66
C ALA A 238 3.96 8.61 -12.64
N LEU A 239 3.11 8.85 -13.61
CA LEU A 239 1.80 8.23 -13.75
C LEU A 239 1.61 7.73 -15.19
N THR A 240 0.78 6.70 -15.36
CA THR A 240 0.42 6.21 -16.69
C THR A 240 -0.78 6.95 -17.28
N ASP A 241 -1.53 7.68 -16.47
CA ASP A 241 -2.59 8.63 -16.80
C ASP A 241 -2.74 9.62 -15.65
N LEU A 242 -3.26 10.82 -15.89
CA LEU A 242 -3.42 11.86 -14.86
C LEU A 242 -4.90 12.13 -14.57
N PRO A 243 -5.56 11.35 -13.70
CA PRO A 243 -6.92 11.64 -13.27
C PRO A 243 -6.98 12.80 -12.28
N ASP A 244 -8.05 13.60 -12.34
CA ASP A 244 -8.26 14.75 -11.43
C ASP A 244 -8.22 14.33 -9.94
N SER A 245 -8.75 13.14 -9.63
CA SER A 245 -8.75 12.57 -8.27
C SER A 245 -7.35 12.40 -7.70
N PHE A 246 -6.32 12.18 -8.53
CA PHE A 246 -4.93 12.04 -8.05
C PHE A 246 -4.45 13.30 -7.35
N LEU A 247 -4.63 14.46 -7.96
CA LEU A 247 -4.21 15.74 -7.40
C LEU A 247 -4.98 16.08 -6.13
N HIS A 248 -6.29 15.78 -6.11
CA HIS A 248 -7.15 15.99 -4.94
C HIS A 248 -6.66 15.16 -3.74
N VAL A 249 -6.47 13.85 -3.91
CA VAL A 249 -5.98 12.98 -2.82
C VAL A 249 -4.60 13.40 -2.33
N ALA A 250 -3.68 13.73 -3.25
CA ALA A 250 -2.33 14.13 -2.89
C ALA A 250 -2.32 15.42 -2.05
N ARG A 251 -3.00 16.48 -2.50
CA ARG A 251 -2.97 17.80 -1.88
C ARG A 251 -3.90 17.90 -0.68
N ASP A 252 -5.17 17.52 -0.85
CA ASP A 252 -6.22 17.80 0.12
C ASP A 252 -6.29 16.73 1.22
N ALA A 253 -6.20 15.45 0.85
CA ALA A 253 -6.29 14.38 1.83
C ALA A 253 -4.95 14.08 2.52
N LEU A 254 -3.83 14.10 1.79
CA LEU A 254 -2.52 13.73 2.31
C LEU A 254 -1.61 14.92 2.62
N GLN A 255 -1.94 16.13 2.15
CA GLN A 255 -1.12 17.34 2.27
C GLN A 255 0.32 17.08 1.78
N LEU A 256 0.43 16.34 0.68
CA LEU A 256 1.68 15.93 0.07
C LEU A 256 2.01 16.84 -1.11
N ASP A 257 3.15 17.53 -1.03
CA ASP A 257 3.70 18.23 -2.18
C ASP A 257 4.34 17.21 -3.13
N ILE A 258 3.73 17.04 -4.29
CA ILE A 258 4.15 16.06 -5.31
C ILE A 258 4.95 16.68 -6.46
N GLY A 259 5.10 18.01 -6.47
CA GLY A 259 5.81 18.73 -7.54
C GLY A 259 5.18 18.54 -8.92
N GLU A 260 6.00 18.41 -9.94
CA GLU A 260 5.59 18.11 -11.30
C GLU A 260 5.32 16.60 -11.48
N VAL A 261 4.27 16.27 -12.22
CA VAL A 261 3.90 14.88 -12.52
C VAL A 261 4.31 14.54 -13.94
N HIS A 262 5.07 13.48 -14.10
CA HIS A 262 5.52 12.99 -15.41
C HIS A 262 4.60 11.88 -15.91
N LEU A 263 4.12 11.98 -17.16
CA LEU A 263 3.38 10.90 -17.79
C LEU A 263 4.34 9.85 -18.38
N ARG A 264 4.00 8.57 -18.17
CA ARG A 264 4.72 7.41 -18.72
C ARG A 264 3.76 6.54 -19.53
N ASP A 265 4.19 6.16 -20.73
CA ASP A 265 3.41 5.24 -21.57
C ASP A 265 3.80 3.79 -21.23
N VAL A 266 2.84 2.99 -20.79
CA VAL A 266 3.03 1.55 -20.55
C VAL A 266 2.86 0.69 -21.80
N LEU A 267 2.26 1.23 -22.87
CA LEU A 267 2.03 0.50 -24.11
C LEU A 267 3.24 0.59 -25.06
N HIS A 268 4.06 1.62 -24.88
CA HIS A 268 5.26 1.87 -25.66
C HIS A 268 6.40 2.21 -24.71
N PRO A 269 7.04 1.21 -24.05
CA PRO A 269 8.24 1.48 -23.27
C PRO A 269 9.26 2.14 -24.21
N ALA A 270 9.99 3.14 -23.69
CA ALA A 270 11.01 3.83 -24.47
C ALA A 270 11.97 2.79 -25.09
N PRO A 271 12.37 2.94 -26.34
CA PRO A 271 13.34 2.02 -26.95
C PRO A 271 14.64 2.09 -26.14
N HIS A 272 15.15 0.91 -25.77
CA HIS A 272 16.43 0.71 -25.07
C HIS A 272 17.62 1.22 -25.85
#